data_6f212f747aff113239a42f1639d202db
#
_entry.id   6f212f747aff113239a42f1639d202db
#
_cell.length_a   1.000
_cell.length_b   1.000
_cell.length_c   1.000
_cell.angle_alpha   90.00
_cell.angle_beta   90.00
_cell.angle_gamma   90.00
#
_symmetry.space_group_name_H-M   'P 1'
#
loop_
_entity.id
_entity.type
_entity.pdbx_description
1 polymer ?
#
loop_
_entity_poly.entity_id
_entity_poly.type
_entity_poly.pdbx_seq_one_letter_code
_entity_poly.pdbx_strand_id
1 'polypeptide(L)'
;MRVASFSHEQLERLYRVAQAIHVTLEPAEALQCVVQESVQLVNASSGSLALVNPTTGLLEIGASEGLSAAGEALQLRMDEGITGWVARHGEPLRVGDVQADDRYVSANPEVRSELAIPLRMDGEVRAVLNVDAERVDAFSETDQALLEELAVHAAQVIRNSWRYEQHRHRAEQLRTLVSVGQSINSTLNLDDVLRGITREAAGLARVQMCSLLLLDETGEWLELRAEHGAGEDYRQCPALSTAESLMGSVVRRQKPMQVLNVQTSPLYQHPETARREGLVSMLSAPLVNNAQCRGTLNVYTDAPHVFSNEEVKTLCALAELSAVAIEKAELYERTVDVEEQLRRNEQLSALGLLAAEVAHEIRNPLTVMKMLYHSLGLEFDEGDPRREDARV
;
A
#
# COMPACT_ATOMS: atom_id res chain seq x y z
N MET A 1 11.27 16.44 -45.77
CA MET A 1 10.00 15.74 -45.47
C MET A 1 9.22 15.68 -46.80
N ARG A 2 9.25 14.55 -47.52
CA ARG A 2 8.33 14.35 -48.66
C ARG A 2 6.99 13.96 -48.05
N VAL A 3 5.97 14.80 -48.26
CA VAL A 3 4.57 14.47 -47.92
C VAL A 3 4.17 13.34 -48.88
N ALA A 4 4.07 12.13 -48.38
CA ALA A 4 3.50 11.02 -49.14
C ALA A 4 2.03 11.41 -49.47
N SER A 5 1.68 11.51 -50.72
CA SER A 5 0.32 11.79 -51.13
C SER A 5 -0.46 10.48 -51.11
N PHE A 6 -1.16 10.26 -49.97
CA PHE A 6 -2.09 9.12 -49.85
C PHE A 6 -3.32 9.29 -50.76
N SER A 7 -3.80 8.18 -51.33
CA SER A 7 -5.09 8.18 -52.00
C SER A 7 -6.22 8.43 -51.02
N HIS A 8 -7.35 8.90 -51.52
CA HIS A 8 -8.54 9.15 -50.68
C HIS A 8 -8.98 7.87 -49.93
N GLU A 9 -8.89 6.73 -50.57
CA GLU A 9 -9.22 5.42 -50.01
C GLU A 9 -8.25 5.03 -48.85
N GLN A 10 -6.95 5.33 -49.00
CA GLN A 10 -5.94 5.07 -47.97
C GLN A 10 -6.15 5.96 -46.73
N LEU A 11 -6.50 7.23 -46.94
CA LEU A 11 -6.84 8.15 -45.84
C LEU A 11 -8.11 7.72 -45.10
N GLU A 12 -9.12 7.27 -45.83
CA GLU A 12 -10.36 6.74 -45.20
C GLU A 12 -10.09 5.46 -44.39
N ARG A 13 -9.24 4.57 -44.87
CA ARG A 13 -8.83 3.37 -44.14
C ARG A 13 -8.06 3.75 -42.88
N LEU A 14 -7.05 4.60 -43.00
CA LEU A 14 -6.26 5.09 -41.85
C LEU A 14 -7.14 5.76 -40.81
N TYR A 15 -8.11 6.59 -41.24
CA TYR A 15 -9.05 7.26 -40.32
C TYR A 15 -9.94 6.27 -39.57
N ARG A 16 -10.48 5.25 -40.28
CA ARG A 16 -11.29 4.20 -39.63
C ARG A 16 -10.50 3.40 -38.59
N VAL A 17 -9.25 3.03 -38.95
CA VAL A 17 -8.34 2.33 -38.04
C VAL A 17 -8.03 3.18 -36.81
N ALA A 18 -7.67 4.44 -37.01
CA ALA A 18 -7.41 5.36 -35.91
C ALA A 18 -8.64 5.51 -34.99
N GLN A 19 -9.86 5.55 -35.52
CA GLN A 19 -11.09 5.58 -34.72
C GLN A 19 -11.32 4.28 -33.96
N ALA A 20 -11.10 3.11 -34.58
CA ALA A 20 -11.26 1.80 -33.92
C ALA A 20 -10.32 1.67 -32.70
N ILE A 21 -9.08 2.09 -32.86
CA ILE A 21 -8.09 2.07 -31.78
C ILE A 21 -8.46 3.05 -30.65
N HIS A 22 -9.04 4.21 -30.95
CA HIS A 22 -9.43 5.23 -29.95
C HIS A 22 -10.55 4.81 -29.02
N VAL A 23 -11.40 3.86 -29.39
CA VAL A 23 -12.55 3.41 -28.58
C VAL A 23 -12.11 2.42 -27.49
N THR A 24 -10.97 1.81 -27.63
CA THR A 24 -10.49 0.73 -26.76
C THR A 24 -9.74 1.29 -25.56
N LEU A 25 -10.25 1.05 -24.35
CA LEU A 25 -9.67 1.53 -23.09
C LEU A 25 -8.73 0.51 -22.42
N GLU A 26 -8.88 -0.78 -22.74
CA GLU A 26 -8.03 -1.86 -22.19
C GLU A 26 -6.73 -1.93 -23.00
N PRO A 27 -5.54 -1.86 -22.35
CA PRO A 27 -4.25 -1.85 -23.06
C PRO A 27 -4.04 -3.04 -23.97
N ALA A 28 -4.38 -4.25 -23.51
CA ALA A 28 -4.19 -5.48 -24.30
C ALA A 28 -5.04 -5.50 -25.58
N GLU A 29 -6.30 -5.06 -25.47
CA GLU A 29 -7.21 -4.94 -26.63
C GLU A 29 -6.72 -3.87 -27.62
N ALA A 30 -6.21 -2.75 -27.11
CA ALA A 30 -5.63 -1.69 -27.94
C ALA A 30 -4.41 -2.19 -28.74
N LEU A 31 -3.51 -2.93 -28.09
CA LEU A 31 -2.35 -3.55 -28.75
C LEU A 31 -2.81 -4.53 -29.84
N GLN A 32 -3.76 -5.40 -29.54
CA GLN A 32 -4.28 -6.40 -30.48
C GLN A 32 -4.94 -5.74 -31.68
N CYS A 33 -5.77 -4.70 -31.44
CA CYS A 33 -6.41 -3.92 -32.51
C CYS A 33 -5.36 -3.27 -33.44
N VAL A 34 -4.30 -2.68 -32.89
CA VAL A 34 -3.21 -2.09 -33.69
C VAL A 34 -2.58 -3.12 -34.63
N VAL A 35 -2.28 -4.32 -34.15
CA VAL A 35 -1.65 -5.37 -34.95
C VAL A 35 -2.60 -5.85 -36.04
N GLN A 36 -3.85 -6.17 -35.70
CA GLN A 36 -4.84 -6.66 -36.65
C GLN A 36 -5.07 -5.66 -37.78
N GLU A 37 -5.27 -4.40 -37.45
CA GLU A 37 -5.49 -3.36 -38.44
C GLU A 37 -4.23 -3.11 -39.30
N SER A 38 -3.05 -3.23 -38.71
CA SER A 38 -1.76 -3.11 -39.46
C SER A 38 -1.61 -4.21 -40.51
N VAL A 39 -1.87 -5.46 -40.13
CA VAL A 39 -1.82 -6.62 -41.03
C VAL A 39 -2.80 -6.44 -42.19
N GLN A 40 -4.02 -6.01 -41.91
CA GLN A 40 -5.05 -5.77 -42.94
C GLN A 40 -4.72 -4.58 -43.84
N LEU A 41 -4.18 -3.49 -43.27
CA LEU A 41 -3.89 -2.25 -43.99
C LEU A 41 -2.87 -2.45 -45.14
N VAL A 42 -1.84 -3.26 -44.89
CA VAL A 42 -0.74 -3.52 -45.85
C VAL A 42 -0.82 -4.92 -46.46
N ASN A 43 -1.91 -5.66 -46.23
CA ASN A 43 -2.12 -7.03 -46.73
C ASN A 43 -0.94 -7.96 -46.41
N ALA A 44 -0.50 -7.91 -45.14
CA ALA A 44 0.53 -8.77 -44.60
C ALA A 44 -0.01 -10.17 -44.28
N SER A 45 0.88 -11.18 -44.12
CA SER A 45 0.52 -12.55 -43.74
C SER A 45 0.41 -12.67 -42.20
N SER A 46 1.23 -11.93 -41.49
CA SER A 46 1.26 -11.89 -40.03
C SER A 46 1.81 -10.55 -39.54
N GLY A 47 1.69 -10.31 -38.24
CA GLY A 47 2.25 -9.14 -37.60
C GLY A 47 2.33 -9.28 -36.10
N SER A 48 3.11 -8.41 -35.48
CA SER A 48 3.29 -8.36 -34.02
C SER A 48 3.61 -6.96 -33.53
N LEU A 49 3.33 -6.74 -32.27
CA LEU A 49 3.79 -5.57 -31.54
C LEU A 49 4.68 -6.01 -30.39
N ALA A 50 5.99 -5.77 -30.55
CA ALA A 50 6.99 -6.07 -29.55
C ALA A 50 7.18 -4.88 -28.61
N LEU A 51 6.99 -5.08 -27.31
CA LEU A 51 7.12 -4.05 -26.26
C LEU A 51 8.51 -4.12 -25.64
N VAL A 52 9.13 -2.97 -25.40
CA VAL A 52 10.39 -2.89 -24.66
C VAL A 52 10.09 -2.99 -23.17
N ASN A 53 10.52 -4.08 -22.53
CA ASN A 53 10.45 -4.23 -21.09
C ASN A 53 11.46 -3.27 -20.42
N PRO A 54 11.02 -2.28 -19.62
CA PRO A 54 11.91 -1.26 -19.08
C PRO A 54 12.87 -1.79 -18.00
N THR A 55 12.60 -2.98 -17.44
CA THR A 55 13.41 -3.58 -16.38
C THR A 55 14.50 -4.48 -16.94
N THR A 56 14.17 -5.30 -17.95
CA THR A 56 15.09 -6.28 -18.54
C THR A 56 15.79 -5.75 -19.79
N GLY A 57 15.22 -4.75 -20.46
CA GLY A 57 15.66 -4.25 -21.75
C GLY A 57 15.39 -5.21 -22.93
N LEU A 58 14.60 -6.25 -22.70
CA LEU A 58 14.18 -7.21 -23.72
C LEU A 58 12.93 -6.73 -24.45
N LEU A 59 12.76 -7.19 -25.67
CA LEU A 59 11.56 -7.05 -26.46
C LEU A 59 10.68 -8.29 -26.24
N GLU A 60 9.45 -8.07 -25.81
CA GLU A 60 8.45 -9.10 -25.52
C GLU A 60 7.23 -8.87 -26.40
N ILE A 61 6.66 -9.92 -26.97
CA ILE A 61 5.46 -9.80 -27.81
C ILE A 61 4.26 -9.44 -26.93
N GLY A 62 3.73 -8.25 -27.13
CA GLY A 62 2.54 -7.75 -26.42
C GLY A 62 1.22 -8.07 -27.12
N ALA A 63 1.25 -8.20 -28.46
CA ALA A 63 0.13 -8.62 -29.28
C ALA A 63 0.63 -9.20 -30.60
N SER A 64 -0.11 -10.13 -31.20
CA SER A 64 0.24 -10.77 -32.45
C SER A 64 -0.99 -11.14 -33.28
N GLU A 65 -0.79 -11.26 -34.59
CA GLU A 65 -1.78 -11.77 -35.54
C GLU A 65 -1.06 -12.68 -36.54
N GLY A 66 -1.52 -13.92 -36.67
CA GLY A 66 -0.93 -14.90 -37.61
C GLY A 66 0.42 -15.46 -37.21
N LEU A 67 0.96 -15.18 -36.00
CA LEU A 67 2.20 -15.78 -35.54
C LEU A 67 1.98 -17.21 -35.04
N SER A 68 3.05 -18.01 -35.11
CA SER A 68 3.08 -19.32 -34.43
C SER A 68 3.29 -19.15 -32.92
N ALA A 69 2.93 -20.18 -32.12
CA ALA A 69 3.18 -20.19 -30.69
C ALA A 69 4.68 -20.01 -30.32
N ALA A 70 5.60 -20.47 -31.19
CA ALA A 70 7.03 -20.26 -31.00
C ALA A 70 7.41 -18.78 -31.25
N GLY A 71 6.77 -18.12 -32.22
CA GLY A 71 6.95 -16.69 -32.49
C GLY A 71 6.43 -15.81 -31.38
N GLU A 72 5.29 -16.15 -30.79
CA GLU A 72 4.72 -15.42 -29.64
C GLU A 72 5.58 -15.50 -28.37
N ALA A 73 6.27 -16.62 -28.17
CA ALA A 73 7.18 -16.83 -27.03
C ALA A 73 8.57 -16.22 -27.23
N LEU A 74 8.85 -15.61 -28.39
CA LEU A 74 10.15 -15.07 -28.73
C LEU A 74 10.43 -13.80 -27.88
N GLN A 75 11.60 -13.80 -27.23
CA GLN A 75 12.15 -12.64 -26.56
C GLN A 75 13.46 -12.24 -27.27
N LEU A 76 13.54 -11.02 -27.75
CA LEU A 76 14.69 -10.49 -28.46
C LEU A 76 15.42 -9.44 -27.61
N ARG A 77 16.74 -9.36 -27.78
CA ARG A 77 17.53 -8.26 -27.25
C ARG A 77 17.39 -7.03 -28.16
N MET A 78 17.65 -5.86 -27.61
CA MET A 78 17.92 -4.70 -28.45
C MET A 78 19.15 -5.00 -29.33
N ASP A 79 19.06 -4.71 -30.63
CA ASP A 79 19.96 -5.10 -31.73
C ASP A 79 19.84 -6.53 -32.22
N GLU A 80 19.02 -7.38 -31.64
CA GLU A 80 18.81 -8.75 -32.11
C GLU A 80 17.63 -8.80 -33.08
N GLY A 81 17.86 -9.28 -34.26
CA GLY A 81 16.84 -9.31 -35.30
C GLY A 81 16.55 -7.94 -35.95
N ILE A 82 15.66 -7.95 -36.92
CA ILE A 82 15.15 -6.72 -37.57
C ILE A 82 14.41 -5.87 -36.58
N THR A 83 13.52 -6.47 -35.82
CA THR A 83 12.74 -5.80 -34.76
C THR A 83 13.62 -5.17 -33.67
N GLY A 84 14.68 -5.88 -33.19
CA GLY A 84 15.62 -5.36 -32.21
C GLY A 84 16.51 -4.22 -32.78
N TRP A 85 16.85 -4.27 -34.03
CA TRP A 85 17.57 -3.19 -34.71
C TRP A 85 16.71 -1.91 -34.73
N VAL A 86 15.43 -2.02 -35.13
CA VAL A 86 14.49 -0.90 -35.15
C VAL A 86 14.26 -0.34 -33.72
N ALA A 87 14.19 -1.21 -32.73
CA ALA A 87 14.06 -0.78 -31.34
C ALA A 87 15.22 0.12 -30.86
N ARG A 88 16.44 -0.24 -31.26
CA ARG A 88 17.65 0.48 -30.88
C ARG A 88 17.87 1.77 -31.67
N HIS A 89 17.72 1.72 -33.00
CA HIS A 89 18.02 2.87 -33.86
C HIS A 89 16.85 3.84 -33.96
N GLY A 90 15.65 3.33 -33.72
CA GLY A 90 14.42 4.14 -33.80
C GLY A 90 14.06 4.55 -35.22
N GLU A 91 14.62 3.90 -36.22
CA GLU A 91 14.34 4.14 -37.63
C GLU A 91 13.52 2.98 -38.20
N PRO A 92 12.55 3.23 -39.07
CA PRO A 92 11.82 2.16 -39.75
C PRO A 92 12.73 1.36 -40.64
N LEU A 93 12.47 0.05 -40.76
CA LEU A 93 13.25 -0.82 -41.60
C LEU A 93 12.34 -1.69 -42.45
N ARG A 94 12.58 -1.67 -43.78
CA ARG A 94 11.88 -2.48 -44.77
C ARG A 94 12.86 -3.42 -45.42
N VAL A 95 12.68 -4.73 -45.21
CA VAL A 95 13.54 -5.80 -45.76
C VAL A 95 12.77 -6.56 -46.82
N GLY A 96 13.26 -6.49 -48.06
CA GLY A 96 12.61 -7.11 -49.23
C GLY A 96 12.77 -8.62 -49.26
N ASP A 97 13.91 -9.16 -48.82
CA ASP A 97 14.13 -10.60 -48.65
C ASP A 97 14.89 -10.85 -47.34
N VAL A 98 14.17 -11.34 -46.32
CA VAL A 98 14.73 -11.61 -45.00
C VAL A 98 15.76 -12.72 -44.98
N GLN A 99 15.73 -13.63 -45.97
CA GLN A 99 16.75 -14.70 -46.09
C GLN A 99 18.11 -14.18 -46.56
N ALA A 100 18.14 -12.98 -47.12
CA ALA A 100 19.37 -12.31 -47.55
C ALA A 100 19.91 -11.31 -46.51
N ASP A 101 19.21 -11.11 -45.40
CA ASP A 101 19.60 -10.19 -44.34
C ASP A 101 20.14 -10.94 -43.11
N ASP A 102 21.42 -10.73 -42.81
CA ASP A 102 22.11 -11.39 -41.69
C ASP A 102 21.53 -11.10 -40.30
N ARG A 103 20.68 -10.06 -40.18
CA ARG A 103 20.01 -9.69 -38.93
C ARG A 103 18.76 -10.52 -38.64
N TYR A 104 18.20 -11.18 -39.67
CA TYR A 104 16.92 -11.87 -39.52
C TYR A 104 16.98 -13.04 -38.53
N VAL A 105 16.09 -13.00 -37.54
CA VAL A 105 15.87 -14.11 -36.59
C VAL A 105 14.59 -14.83 -37.00
N SER A 106 14.72 -16.04 -37.53
CA SER A 106 13.59 -16.79 -38.06
C SER A 106 12.67 -17.32 -36.98
N ALA A 107 11.48 -16.73 -36.85
CA ALA A 107 10.37 -17.27 -36.09
C ALA A 107 9.41 -18.11 -36.95
N ASN A 108 9.37 -17.83 -38.27
CA ASN A 108 8.60 -18.58 -39.26
C ASN A 108 9.40 -18.67 -40.56
N PRO A 109 9.75 -19.89 -41.03
CA PRO A 109 10.55 -20.08 -42.25
C PRO A 109 9.85 -19.69 -43.56
N GLU A 110 8.52 -19.48 -43.55
CA GLU A 110 7.73 -19.06 -44.71
C GLU A 110 7.83 -17.58 -45.00
N VAL A 111 8.26 -16.77 -44.00
CA VAL A 111 8.44 -15.32 -44.14
C VAL A 111 9.58 -15.00 -45.13
N ARG A 112 9.28 -14.11 -46.06
CA ARG A 112 10.22 -13.66 -47.10
C ARG A 112 10.49 -12.16 -47.07
N SER A 113 9.57 -11.34 -46.55
CA SER A 113 9.81 -9.92 -46.37
C SER A 113 9.23 -9.44 -45.05
N GLU A 114 9.84 -8.40 -44.47
CA GLU A 114 9.51 -7.82 -43.17
C GLU A 114 9.53 -6.29 -43.24
N LEU A 115 8.56 -5.65 -42.56
CA LEU A 115 8.52 -4.21 -42.39
C LEU A 115 8.31 -3.91 -40.89
N ALA A 116 9.30 -3.30 -40.25
CA ALA A 116 9.31 -2.96 -38.84
C ALA A 116 9.31 -1.44 -38.63
N ILE A 117 8.39 -0.96 -37.81
CA ILE A 117 8.15 0.48 -37.54
C ILE A 117 8.31 0.74 -36.04
N PRO A 118 9.10 1.72 -35.60
CA PRO A 118 9.23 2.08 -34.19
C PRO A 118 8.00 2.88 -33.70
N LEU A 119 7.45 2.50 -32.52
CA LEU A 119 6.49 3.31 -31.78
C LEU A 119 7.23 4.13 -30.73
N ARG A 120 7.24 5.44 -30.92
CA ARG A 120 7.88 6.38 -30.01
C ARG A 120 6.89 6.96 -29.00
N MET A 121 7.23 6.88 -27.72
CA MET A 121 6.48 7.49 -26.64
C MET A 121 7.43 8.34 -25.81
N ASP A 122 7.09 9.61 -25.61
CA ASP A 122 7.90 10.58 -24.87
C ASP A 122 9.37 10.67 -25.38
N GLY A 123 9.57 10.49 -26.69
CA GLY A 123 10.88 10.57 -27.37
C GLY A 123 11.68 9.25 -27.42
N GLU A 124 11.28 8.23 -26.68
CA GLU A 124 11.92 6.91 -26.67
C GLU A 124 11.14 5.88 -27.46
N VAL A 125 11.83 4.90 -28.04
CA VAL A 125 11.17 3.73 -28.64
C VAL A 125 10.69 2.82 -27.49
N ARG A 126 9.39 2.62 -27.42
CA ARG A 126 8.74 1.78 -26.39
C ARG A 126 8.14 0.51 -26.96
N ALA A 127 7.94 0.47 -28.27
CA ALA A 127 7.46 -0.70 -28.97
C ALA A 127 7.94 -0.67 -30.42
N VAL A 128 7.87 -1.82 -31.07
CA VAL A 128 8.10 -1.98 -32.51
C VAL A 128 6.91 -2.73 -33.09
N LEU A 129 6.26 -2.14 -34.10
CA LEU A 129 5.26 -2.79 -34.90
C LEU A 129 5.97 -3.51 -36.06
N ASN A 130 5.79 -4.82 -36.13
CA ASN A 130 6.32 -5.67 -37.17
C ASN A 130 5.20 -6.27 -38.01
N VAL A 131 5.37 -6.31 -39.34
CA VAL A 131 4.49 -7.04 -40.26
C VAL A 131 5.31 -7.84 -41.22
N ASP A 132 4.88 -9.08 -41.53
CA ASP A 132 5.57 -10.06 -42.31
C ASP A 132 4.76 -10.54 -43.51
N ALA A 133 5.45 -10.93 -44.57
CA ALA A 133 4.81 -11.53 -45.75
C ALA A 133 5.64 -12.69 -46.32
N GLU A 134 4.94 -13.67 -46.90
CA GLU A 134 5.54 -14.87 -47.50
C GLU A 134 6.09 -14.64 -48.94
N ARG A 135 6.01 -13.43 -49.42
CA ARG A 135 6.51 -13.02 -50.75
C ARG A 135 7.66 -12.02 -50.63
N VAL A 136 8.61 -12.09 -51.53
CA VAL A 136 9.71 -11.13 -51.62
C VAL A 136 9.16 -9.77 -52.08
N ASP A 137 9.76 -8.67 -51.54
CA ASP A 137 9.40 -7.28 -51.86
C ASP A 137 7.89 -6.97 -51.69
N ALA A 138 7.28 -7.56 -50.63
CA ALA A 138 5.85 -7.41 -50.40
C ALA A 138 5.43 -6.00 -50.05
N PHE A 139 6.30 -5.23 -49.40
CA PHE A 139 5.98 -3.90 -48.85
C PHE A 139 6.61 -2.79 -49.69
N SER A 140 5.80 -1.77 -50.03
CA SER A 140 6.22 -0.58 -50.75
C SER A 140 6.60 0.56 -49.81
N GLU A 141 7.19 1.65 -50.34
CA GLU A 141 7.38 2.90 -49.58
C GLU A 141 6.06 3.52 -49.08
N THR A 142 4.97 3.28 -49.81
CA THR A 142 3.64 3.75 -49.41
C THR A 142 3.14 2.95 -48.21
N ASP A 143 3.34 1.63 -48.17
CA ASP A 143 2.97 0.80 -47.02
C ASP A 143 3.77 1.19 -45.78
N GLN A 144 5.06 1.46 -45.94
CA GLN A 144 5.88 1.98 -44.85
C GLN A 144 5.33 3.30 -44.31
N ALA A 145 5.01 4.27 -45.19
CA ALA A 145 4.48 5.57 -44.76
C ALA A 145 3.11 5.44 -44.10
N LEU A 146 2.26 4.49 -44.56
CA LEU A 146 0.97 4.22 -43.90
C LEU A 146 1.14 3.66 -42.51
N LEU A 147 2.05 2.70 -42.31
CA LEU A 147 2.32 2.14 -40.99
C LEU A 147 3.04 3.12 -40.05
N GLU A 148 3.92 3.99 -40.59
CA GLU A 148 4.51 5.08 -39.79
C GLU A 148 3.45 6.03 -39.24
N GLU A 149 2.46 6.42 -40.04
CA GLU A 149 1.37 7.29 -39.60
C GLU A 149 0.47 6.56 -38.58
N LEU A 150 0.15 5.27 -38.84
CA LEU A 150 -0.58 4.44 -37.89
C LEU A 150 0.16 4.29 -36.56
N ALA A 151 1.49 4.09 -36.60
CA ALA A 151 2.33 3.95 -35.41
C ALA A 151 2.29 5.20 -34.52
N VAL A 152 2.20 6.42 -35.11
CA VAL A 152 2.04 7.66 -34.34
C VAL A 152 0.74 7.65 -33.55
N HIS A 153 -0.38 7.30 -34.22
CA HIS A 153 -1.69 7.21 -33.57
C HIS A 153 -1.75 6.09 -32.52
N ALA A 154 -1.22 4.91 -32.88
CA ALA A 154 -1.13 3.75 -31.99
C ALA A 154 -0.34 4.07 -30.71
N ALA A 155 0.83 4.71 -30.84
CA ALA A 155 1.66 5.12 -29.70
C ALA A 155 0.90 6.04 -28.74
N GLN A 156 0.08 6.96 -29.27
CA GLN A 156 -0.72 7.86 -28.45
C GLN A 156 -1.82 7.12 -27.66
N VAL A 157 -2.53 6.19 -28.30
CA VAL A 157 -3.60 5.41 -27.67
C VAL A 157 -3.02 4.47 -26.61
N ILE A 158 -1.99 3.71 -26.94
CA ILE A 158 -1.30 2.81 -26.01
C ILE A 158 -0.81 3.57 -24.79
N ARG A 159 -0.18 4.72 -24.97
CA ARG A 159 0.26 5.60 -23.88
C ARG A 159 -0.91 6.04 -22.99
N ASN A 160 -2.04 6.42 -23.59
CA ASN A 160 -3.22 6.85 -22.84
C ASN A 160 -3.84 5.69 -22.05
N SER A 161 -3.93 4.50 -22.65
CA SER A 161 -4.44 3.28 -21.98
C SER A 161 -3.56 2.91 -20.80
N TRP A 162 -2.22 2.91 -20.95
CA TRP A 162 -1.30 2.64 -19.82
C TRP A 162 -1.42 3.68 -18.69
N ARG A 163 -1.53 4.97 -19.03
CA ARG A 163 -1.75 6.02 -18.04
C ARG A 163 -3.07 5.83 -17.30
N TYR A 164 -4.12 5.50 -18.02
CA TYR A 164 -5.44 5.25 -17.43
C TYR A 164 -5.39 4.07 -16.45
N GLU A 165 -4.80 2.94 -16.85
CA GLU A 165 -4.59 1.76 -15.99
C GLU A 165 -3.79 2.12 -14.72
N GLN A 166 -2.69 2.85 -14.89
CA GLN A 166 -1.88 3.28 -13.75
C GLN A 166 -2.65 4.19 -12.79
N HIS A 167 -3.44 5.13 -13.33
CA HIS A 167 -4.30 5.98 -12.51
C HIS A 167 -5.42 5.20 -11.83
N ARG A 168 -6.05 4.26 -12.52
CA ARG A 168 -7.08 3.38 -11.96
C ARG A 168 -6.53 2.56 -10.81
N HIS A 169 -5.41 1.90 -11.00
CA HIS A 169 -4.76 1.11 -9.97
C HIS A 169 -4.41 1.96 -8.74
N ARG A 170 -3.85 3.15 -8.96
CA ARG A 170 -3.53 4.08 -7.88
C ARG A 170 -4.76 4.59 -7.13
N ALA A 171 -5.86 4.84 -7.85
CA ALA A 171 -7.13 5.23 -7.25
C ALA A 171 -7.75 4.10 -6.41
N GLU A 172 -7.66 2.86 -6.85
CA GLU A 172 -8.12 1.67 -6.10
C GLU A 172 -7.30 1.49 -4.81
N GLN A 173 -5.98 1.63 -4.87
CA GLN A 173 -5.12 1.61 -3.68
C GLN A 173 -5.50 2.69 -2.67
N LEU A 174 -5.70 3.94 -3.13
CA LEU A 174 -6.12 5.03 -2.25
C LEU A 174 -7.50 4.79 -1.64
N ARG A 175 -8.46 4.27 -2.42
CA ARG A 175 -9.79 3.91 -1.89
C ARG A 175 -9.71 2.85 -0.79
N THR A 176 -8.87 1.84 -0.99
CA THR A 176 -8.64 0.79 0.01
C THR A 176 -8.06 1.37 1.29
N LEU A 177 -7.03 2.22 1.19
CA LEU A 177 -6.45 2.89 2.36
C LEU A 177 -7.46 3.78 3.10
N VAL A 178 -8.29 4.52 2.36
CA VAL A 178 -9.35 5.36 2.97
C VAL A 178 -10.41 4.49 3.68
N SER A 179 -10.84 3.40 3.06
CA SER A 179 -11.81 2.47 3.65
C SER A 179 -11.27 1.84 4.94
N VAL A 180 -10.01 1.40 4.91
CA VAL A 180 -9.32 0.86 6.10
C VAL A 180 -9.18 1.92 7.19
N GLY A 181 -8.77 3.13 6.83
CA GLY A 181 -8.70 4.25 7.78
C GLY A 181 -10.05 4.58 8.41
N GLN A 182 -11.15 4.51 7.66
CA GLN A 182 -12.50 4.68 8.19
C GLN A 182 -12.89 3.53 9.13
N SER A 183 -12.59 2.28 8.77
CA SER A 183 -12.83 1.11 9.63
C SER A 183 -12.12 1.23 10.97
N ILE A 184 -10.84 1.57 10.96
CA ILE A 184 -10.02 1.76 12.17
C ILE A 184 -10.57 2.91 13.03
N ASN A 185 -11.00 4.02 12.42
CA ASN A 185 -11.52 5.18 13.11
C ASN A 185 -12.99 5.06 13.59
N SER A 186 -13.67 3.96 13.28
CA SER A 186 -15.09 3.75 13.64
C SER A 186 -15.32 3.42 15.11
N THR A 187 -14.29 2.97 15.83
CA THR A 187 -14.33 2.67 17.26
C THR A 187 -13.44 3.65 18.04
N LEU A 188 -13.81 3.89 19.31
CA LEU A 188 -13.08 4.75 20.24
C LEU A 188 -12.39 3.94 21.35
N ASN A 189 -12.65 2.63 21.42
CA ASN A 189 -11.94 1.75 22.35
C ASN A 189 -10.54 1.44 21.80
N LEU A 190 -9.49 1.72 22.58
CA LEU A 190 -8.10 1.59 22.14
C LEU A 190 -7.75 0.14 21.74
N ASP A 191 -8.18 -0.84 22.53
CA ASP A 191 -7.87 -2.25 22.23
C ASP A 191 -8.52 -2.74 20.93
N ASP A 192 -9.75 -2.27 20.63
CA ASP A 192 -10.42 -2.59 19.38
C ASP A 192 -9.73 -1.93 18.18
N VAL A 193 -9.27 -0.68 18.34
CA VAL A 193 -8.48 0.03 17.33
C VAL A 193 -7.19 -0.73 17.04
N LEU A 194 -6.43 -1.12 18.07
CA LEU A 194 -5.16 -1.83 17.92
C LEU A 194 -5.33 -3.19 17.23
N ARG A 195 -6.36 -3.97 17.62
CA ARG A 195 -6.71 -5.24 16.96
C ARG A 195 -7.17 -5.04 15.52
N GLY A 196 -7.92 -3.97 15.26
CA GLY A 196 -8.34 -3.59 13.91
C GLY A 196 -7.15 -3.32 13.00
N ILE A 197 -6.20 -2.50 13.46
CA ILE A 197 -4.98 -2.15 12.74
C ILE A 197 -4.19 -3.40 12.34
N THR A 198 -3.91 -4.30 13.27
CA THR A 198 -3.09 -5.50 12.99
C THR A 198 -3.77 -6.45 11.99
N ARG A 199 -5.08 -6.61 12.08
CA ARG A 199 -5.86 -7.40 11.13
C ARG A 199 -5.86 -6.80 9.73
N GLU A 200 -6.14 -5.50 9.61
CA GLU A 200 -6.14 -4.80 8.33
C GLU A 200 -4.75 -4.76 7.68
N ALA A 201 -3.70 -4.57 8.49
CA ALA A 201 -2.32 -4.61 8.01
C ALA A 201 -1.94 -5.98 7.45
N ALA A 202 -2.31 -7.07 8.14
CA ALA A 202 -2.08 -8.42 7.67
C ALA A 202 -2.83 -8.71 6.35
N GLY A 203 -4.07 -8.25 6.24
CA GLY A 203 -4.88 -8.39 5.02
C GLY A 203 -4.31 -7.62 3.83
N LEU A 204 -3.93 -6.35 4.03
CA LEU A 204 -3.36 -5.51 2.98
C LEU A 204 -2.00 -6.01 2.50
N ALA A 205 -1.12 -6.39 3.41
CA ALA A 205 0.20 -6.94 3.08
C ALA A 205 0.13 -8.41 2.62
N ARG A 206 -1.03 -9.06 2.70
CA ARG A 206 -1.24 -10.48 2.40
C ARG A 206 -0.26 -11.39 3.15
N VAL A 207 -0.04 -11.10 4.42
CA VAL A 207 0.86 -11.83 5.30
C VAL A 207 0.07 -12.56 6.39
N GLN A 208 0.68 -13.60 6.98
CA GLN A 208 0.03 -14.39 8.02
C GLN A 208 0.07 -13.73 9.39
N MET A 209 1.09 -12.91 9.65
CA MET A 209 1.31 -12.33 10.96
C MET A 209 1.61 -10.83 10.88
N CYS A 210 0.96 -10.08 11.77
CA CYS A 210 1.23 -8.67 12.03
C CYS A 210 1.33 -8.42 13.53
N SER A 211 2.23 -7.55 13.96
CA SER A 211 2.33 -7.08 15.34
C SER A 211 2.40 -5.55 15.41
N LEU A 212 1.87 -5.00 16.48
CA LEU A 212 1.90 -3.58 16.80
C LEU A 212 2.56 -3.41 18.16
N LEU A 213 3.67 -2.70 18.17
CA LEU A 213 4.38 -2.34 19.41
C LEU A 213 4.25 -0.84 19.65
N LEU A 214 3.94 -0.46 20.88
CA LEU A 214 3.92 0.94 21.31
C LEU A 214 5.04 1.22 22.31
N LEU A 215 5.51 2.46 22.32
CA LEU A 215 6.41 2.96 23.34
C LEU A 215 5.70 3.02 24.68
N ASP A 216 6.43 2.66 25.74
CA ASP A 216 6.03 2.91 27.12
C ASP A 216 6.08 4.42 27.44
N GLU A 217 5.64 4.78 28.63
CA GLU A 217 5.63 6.19 29.07
C GLU A 217 7.02 6.83 29.12
N THR A 218 8.07 6.01 29.32
CA THR A 218 9.45 6.49 29.38
C THR A 218 10.07 6.67 28.00
N GLY A 219 9.53 6.02 26.96
CA GLY A 219 10.07 5.98 25.62
C GLY A 219 11.29 5.06 25.48
N GLU A 220 11.61 4.28 26.50
CA GLU A 220 12.76 3.37 26.54
C GLU A 220 12.42 1.96 26.04
N TRP A 221 11.16 1.56 26.13
CA TRP A 221 10.71 0.22 25.82
C TRP A 221 9.58 0.22 24.80
N LEU A 222 9.61 -0.79 23.94
CA LEU A 222 8.53 -1.11 23.00
C LEU A 222 7.80 -2.36 23.51
N GLU A 223 6.52 -2.19 23.81
CA GLU A 223 5.64 -3.24 24.31
C GLU A 223 4.70 -3.75 23.21
N LEU A 224 4.48 -5.07 23.16
CA LEU A 224 3.48 -5.66 22.30
C LEU A 224 2.08 -5.29 22.80
N ARG A 225 1.33 -4.52 22.00
CA ARG A 225 -0.02 -4.07 22.36
C ARG A 225 -1.12 -4.79 21.58
N ALA A 226 -0.83 -5.21 20.36
CA ALA A 226 -1.75 -6.01 19.56
C ALA A 226 -0.99 -6.88 18.55
N GLU A 227 -1.65 -7.95 18.14
CA GLU A 227 -1.14 -8.86 17.14
C GLU A 227 -2.29 -9.46 16.31
N HIS A 228 -1.93 -10.01 15.16
CA HIS A 228 -2.79 -10.84 14.35
C HIS A 228 -1.97 -12.01 13.81
N GLY A 229 -2.43 -13.25 14.04
CA GLY A 229 -1.77 -14.45 13.55
C GLY A 229 -0.53 -14.89 14.33
N ALA A 230 -0.18 -14.23 15.45
CA ALA A 230 0.94 -14.63 16.29
C ALA A 230 0.56 -15.83 17.18
N GLY A 231 1.51 -16.75 17.39
CA GLY A 231 1.40 -17.82 18.35
C GLY A 231 1.72 -17.37 19.78
N GLU A 232 1.63 -18.31 20.71
CA GLU A 232 1.82 -18.06 22.14
C GLU A 232 3.26 -17.61 22.46
N ASP A 233 4.24 -18.20 21.79
CA ASP A 233 5.66 -17.87 21.99
C ASP A 233 5.97 -16.40 21.66
N TYR A 234 5.34 -15.85 20.64
CA TYR A 234 5.51 -14.44 20.26
C TYR A 234 4.81 -13.49 21.25
N ARG A 235 3.62 -13.87 21.73
CA ARG A 235 2.86 -13.07 22.71
C ARG A 235 3.57 -12.91 24.03
N GLN A 236 4.40 -13.89 24.40
CA GLN A 236 5.18 -13.90 25.64
C GLN A 236 6.56 -13.25 25.51
N CYS A 237 6.90 -12.69 24.33
CA CYS A 237 8.16 -11.98 24.16
C CYS A 237 8.24 -10.77 25.11
N PRO A 238 9.40 -10.55 25.75
CA PRO A 238 9.61 -9.37 26.59
C PRO A 238 9.62 -8.11 25.75
N ALA A 239 9.37 -6.96 26.40
CA ALA A 239 9.50 -5.65 25.80
C ALA A 239 10.88 -5.44 25.19
N LEU A 240 10.94 -4.70 24.07
CA LEU A 240 12.18 -4.47 23.31
C LEU A 240 12.77 -3.10 23.66
N SER A 241 14.07 -3.06 23.92
CA SER A 241 14.76 -1.79 24.15
C SER A 241 14.77 -0.93 22.89
N THR A 242 14.39 0.33 23.02
CA THR A 242 14.46 1.29 21.92
C THR A 242 15.91 1.59 21.52
N ALA A 243 16.86 1.49 22.44
CA ALA A 243 18.29 1.73 22.18
C ALA A 243 18.93 0.61 21.37
N GLU A 244 18.61 -0.66 21.67
CA GLU A 244 19.36 -1.83 21.20
C GLU A 244 18.60 -2.67 20.16
N SER A 245 17.27 -2.51 20.06
CA SER A 245 16.48 -3.34 19.17
C SER A 245 16.39 -2.80 17.73
N LEU A 246 16.09 -3.71 16.80
CA LEU A 246 15.81 -3.38 15.41
C LEU A 246 14.59 -2.44 15.30
N MET A 247 13.48 -2.77 15.99
CA MET A 247 12.29 -1.93 16.04
C MET A 247 12.59 -0.58 16.69
N GLY A 248 13.43 -0.54 17.71
CA GLY A 248 13.92 0.72 18.29
C GLY A 248 14.72 1.57 17.28
N SER A 249 15.45 0.95 16.35
CA SER A 249 16.09 1.66 15.24
C SER A 249 15.08 2.29 14.29
N VAL A 250 13.94 1.61 14.01
CA VAL A 250 12.83 2.16 13.20
C VAL A 250 12.22 3.37 13.89
N VAL A 251 11.97 3.30 15.19
CA VAL A 251 11.46 4.42 16.00
C VAL A 251 12.40 5.62 15.95
N ARG A 252 13.68 5.44 16.25
CA ARG A 252 14.68 6.53 16.29
C ARG A 252 14.88 7.19 14.93
N ARG A 253 14.89 6.40 13.85
CA ARG A 253 15.10 6.91 12.49
C ARG A 253 13.84 7.41 11.82
N GLN A 254 12.68 7.01 12.33
CA GLN A 254 11.37 7.25 11.72
C GLN A 254 11.32 6.84 10.24
N LYS A 255 11.97 5.73 9.92
CA LYS A 255 12.05 5.16 8.57
C LYS A 255 11.73 3.66 8.60
N PRO A 256 11.03 3.15 7.59
CA PRO A 256 10.76 1.72 7.50
C PRO A 256 12.07 0.93 7.35
N MET A 257 12.06 -0.30 7.84
CA MET A 257 13.16 -1.23 7.73
C MET A 257 12.64 -2.62 7.38
N GLN A 258 13.30 -3.29 6.45
CA GLN A 258 13.01 -4.68 6.13
C GLN A 258 14.19 -5.59 6.49
N VAL A 259 13.87 -6.82 6.86
CA VAL A 259 14.82 -7.88 7.16
C VAL A 259 14.44 -9.11 6.36
N LEU A 260 15.39 -9.60 5.56
CA LEU A 260 15.17 -10.76 4.68
C LEU A 260 14.97 -12.07 5.45
N ASN A 261 15.67 -12.21 6.58
CA ASN A 261 15.55 -13.38 7.44
C ASN A 261 15.76 -13.00 8.91
N VAL A 262 14.66 -12.97 9.67
CA VAL A 262 14.67 -12.66 11.11
C VAL A 262 15.23 -13.80 11.95
N GLN A 263 15.26 -15.03 11.43
CA GLN A 263 15.80 -16.19 12.16
C GLN A 263 17.33 -16.22 12.22
N THR A 264 17.98 -15.48 11.30
CA THR A 264 19.46 -15.45 11.19
C THR A 264 20.02 -14.05 11.34
N SER A 265 19.18 -13.02 11.36
CA SER A 265 19.63 -11.64 11.49
C SER A 265 20.18 -11.36 12.89
N PRO A 266 21.42 -10.84 13.00
CA PRO A 266 21.99 -10.46 14.30
C PRO A 266 21.32 -9.23 14.93
N LEU A 267 20.51 -8.50 14.14
CA LEU A 267 19.79 -7.31 14.60
C LEU A 267 18.41 -7.64 15.18
N TYR A 268 17.91 -8.86 14.96
CA TYR A 268 16.61 -9.29 15.47
C TYR A 268 16.76 -9.95 16.83
N GLN A 269 16.00 -9.50 17.83
CA GLN A 269 16.22 -9.86 19.24
C GLN A 269 15.74 -11.27 19.62
N HIS A 270 14.71 -11.79 18.90
CA HIS A 270 14.07 -13.07 19.26
C HIS A 270 14.13 -14.10 18.11
N PRO A 271 15.33 -14.48 17.62
CA PRO A 271 15.47 -15.39 16.49
C PRO A 271 14.91 -16.80 16.78
N GLU A 272 14.97 -17.25 18.03
CA GLU A 272 14.42 -18.55 18.44
C GLU A 272 12.88 -18.56 18.39
N THR A 273 12.25 -17.48 18.84
CA THR A 273 10.80 -17.30 18.70
C THR A 273 10.40 -17.25 17.24
N ALA A 274 11.15 -16.51 16.41
CA ALA A 274 10.90 -16.46 14.98
C ALA A 274 10.98 -17.85 14.31
N ARG A 275 11.91 -18.72 14.74
CA ARG A 275 12.00 -20.10 14.23
C ARG A 275 10.82 -20.94 14.66
N ARG A 276 10.38 -20.85 15.92
CA ARG A 276 9.23 -21.62 16.44
C ARG A 276 7.91 -21.19 15.79
N GLU A 277 7.75 -19.91 15.56
CA GLU A 277 6.57 -19.32 14.92
C GLU A 277 6.62 -19.36 13.37
N GLY A 278 7.73 -19.84 12.79
CA GLY A 278 7.89 -19.94 11.33
C GLY A 278 8.05 -18.59 10.62
N LEU A 279 8.44 -17.52 11.34
CA LEU A 279 8.61 -16.19 10.76
C LEU A 279 9.94 -16.09 10.04
N VAL A 280 9.94 -15.63 8.79
CA VAL A 280 11.14 -15.58 7.93
C VAL A 280 11.52 -14.15 7.60
N SER A 281 10.72 -13.42 6.82
CA SER A 281 11.01 -12.03 6.47
C SER A 281 10.12 -11.07 7.25
N MET A 282 10.60 -9.85 7.45
CA MET A 282 9.89 -8.81 8.19
C MET A 282 10.00 -7.45 7.51
N LEU A 283 8.90 -6.70 7.54
CA LEU A 283 8.89 -5.26 7.27
C LEU A 283 8.31 -4.55 8.49
N SER A 284 9.04 -3.56 8.99
CA SER A 284 8.65 -2.70 10.11
C SER A 284 8.48 -1.27 9.64
N ALA A 285 7.31 -0.68 9.91
CA ALA A 285 6.99 0.73 9.63
C ALA A 285 6.78 1.51 10.93
N PRO A 286 7.27 2.76 11.05
CA PRO A 286 7.08 3.57 12.23
C PRO A 286 5.66 4.14 12.29
N LEU A 287 5.06 4.15 13.47
CA LEU A 287 3.79 4.81 13.77
C LEU A 287 4.05 6.29 14.09
N VAL A 288 4.07 7.13 13.07
CA VAL A 288 4.41 8.57 13.22
C VAL A 288 3.19 9.43 13.07
N ASN A 289 2.96 10.33 14.03
CA ASN A 289 2.00 11.43 13.93
C ASN A 289 2.62 12.71 14.50
N ASN A 290 2.45 13.86 13.82
CA ASN A 290 3.00 15.16 14.23
C ASN A 290 4.50 15.12 14.59
N ALA A 291 5.31 14.40 13.78
CA ALA A 291 6.75 14.18 13.99
C ALA A 291 7.11 13.38 15.26
N GLN A 292 6.14 12.84 15.97
CA GLN A 292 6.36 11.93 17.08
C GLN A 292 6.13 10.48 16.65
N CYS A 293 7.09 9.63 16.93
CA CYS A 293 6.94 8.19 16.72
C CYS A 293 6.42 7.56 18.01
N ARG A 294 5.29 6.84 17.92
CA ARG A 294 4.64 6.18 19.06
C ARG A 294 4.95 4.69 19.15
N GLY A 295 5.54 4.11 18.10
CA GLY A 295 5.80 2.69 18.05
C GLY A 295 6.06 2.19 16.64
N THR A 296 5.82 0.90 16.41
CA THR A 296 6.03 0.25 15.11
C THR A 296 4.88 -0.69 14.76
N LEU A 297 4.58 -0.73 13.45
CA LEU A 297 3.71 -1.72 12.83
C LEU A 297 4.58 -2.68 12.03
N ASN A 298 4.52 -3.97 12.35
CA ASN A 298 5.43 -4.98 11.81
C ASN A 298 4.63 -6.09 11.13
N VAL A 299 5.02 -6.46 9.93
CA VAL A 299 4.43 -7.56 9.17
C VAL A 299 5.49 -8.62 8.90
N TYR A 300 5.08 -9.91 8.93
CA TYR A 300 5.98 -11.05 8.80
C TYR A 300 5.46 -12.03 7.77
N THR A 301 6.39 -12.63 7.03
CA THR A 301 6.11 -13.71 6.08
C THR A 301 6.69 -15.03 6.60
N ASP A 302 6.14 -16.15 6.16
CA ASP A 302 6.60 -17.52 6.44
C ASP A 302 7.60 -18.04 5.41
N ALA A 303 7.88 -17.25 4.38
CA ALA A 303 8.84 -17.55 3.33
C ALA A 303 9.75 -16.35 3.06
N PRO A 304 10.95 -16.55 2.47
CA PRO A 304 11.82 -15.45 2.07
C PRO A 304 11.12 -14.50 1.10
N HIS A 305 11.01 -13.23 1.49
CA HIS A 305 10.34 -12.19 0.72
C HIS A 305 11.12 -10.87 0.78
N VAL A 306 11.29 -10.23 -0.39
CA VAL A 306 11.82 -8.88 -0.50
C VAL A 306 10.64 -7.96 -0.74
N PHE A 307 10.29 -7.16 0.25
CA PHE A 307 9.18 -6.21 0.11
C PHE A 307 9.50 -5.15 -0.93
N SER A 308 8.65 -5.01 -1.92
CA SER A 308 8.74 -4.00 -2.97
C SER A 308 8.56 -2.59 -2.40
N ASN A 309 9.01 -1.59 -3.15
CA ASN A 309 8.81 -0.19 -2.76
C ASN A 309 7.31 0.17 -2.59
N GLU A 310 6.43 -0.52 -3.29
CA GLU A 310 4.99 -0.32 -3.22
C GLU A 310 4.41 -0.89 -1.90
N GLU A 311 4.79 -2.12 -1.53
CA GLU A 311 4.43 -2.73 -0.25
C GLU A 311 4.92 -1.90 0.94
N VAL A 312 6.17 -1.41 0.88
CA VAL A 312 6.73 -0.52 1.90
C VAL A 312 5.91 0.76 2.02
N LYS A 313 5.58 1.43 0.90
CA LYS A 313 4.76 2.66 0.91
C LYS A 313 3.36 2.40 1.45
N THR A 314 2.75 1.29 1.09
CA THR A 314 1.41 0.91 1.56
C THR A 314 1.39 0.69 3.07
N LEU A 315 2.36 -0.05 3.62
CA LEU A 315 2.46 -0.27 5.06
C LEU A 315 2.76 1.04 5.81
N CYS A 316 3.62 1.91 5.28
CA CYS A 316 3.89 3.22 5.87
C CYS A 316 2.65 4.12 5.92
N ALA A 317 1.88 4.18 4.83
CA ALA A 317 0.64 4.95 4.80
C ALA A 317 -0.39 4.43 5.80
N LEU A 318 -0.51 3.09 5.94
CA LEU A 318 -1.35 2.50 6.97
C LEU A 318 -0.84 2.82 8.37
N ALA A 319 0.47 2.76 8.61
CA ALA A 319 1.07 3.09 9.90
C ALA A 319 0.82 4.55 10.30
N GLU A 320 0.89 5.51 9.36
CA GLU A 320 0.56 6.91 9.60
C GLU A 320 -0.93 7.09 9.97
N LEU A 321 -1.85 6.48 9.22
CA LEU A 321 -3.29 6.49 9.54
C LEU A 321 -3.57 5.86 10.90
N SER A 322 -2.87 4.77 11.22
CA SER A 322 -2.99 4.06 12.49
C SER A 322 -2.50 4.90 13.66
N ALA A 323 -1.41 5.64 13.50
CA ALA A 323 -0.89 6.53 14.55
C ALA A 323 -1.91 7.62 14.93
N VAL A 324 -2.64 8.17 13.95
CA VAL A 324 -3.72 9.15 14.20
C VAL A 324 -4.88 8.49 14.95
N ALA A 325 -5.28 7.29 14.56
CA ALA A 325 -6.38 6.57 15.19
C ALA A 325 -6.07 6.18 16.64
N ILE A 326 -4.84 5.74 16.91
CA ILE A 326 -4.35 5.42 18.26
C ILE A 326 -4.39 6.66 19.14
N GLU A 327 -3.84 7.79 18.66
CA GLU A 327 -3.86 9.05 19.41
C GLU A 327 -5.28 9.49 19.77
N LYS A 328 -6.20 9.39 18.80
CA LYS A 328 -7.61 9.72 19.03
C LYS A 328 -8.24 8.83 20.11
N ALA A 329 -7.98 7.52 20.09
CA ALA A 329 -8.50 6.57 21.06
C ALA A 329 -7.92 6.83 22.46
N GLU A 330 -6.62 7.07 22.58
CA GLU A 330 -5.98 7.43 23.86
C GLU A 330 -6.53 8.73 24.46
N LEU A 331 -6.73 9.75 23.63
CA LEU A 331 -7.32 11.01 24.06
C LEU A 331 -8.76 10.82 24.56
N TYR A 332 -9.53 9.98 23.88
CA TYR A 332 -10.90 9.69 24.30
C TYR A 332 -10.93 8.96 25.64
N GLU A 333 -10.11 7.92 25.85
CA GLU A 333 -9.99 7.21 27.13
C GLU A 333 -9.63 8.18 28.27
N ARG A 334 -8.62 9.04 28.07
CA ARG A 334 -8.24 10.06 29.07
C ARG A 334 -9.41 11.03 29.39
N THR A 335 -10.19 11.40 28.37
CA THR A 335 -11.33 12.29 28.58
C THR A 335 -12.40 11.61 29.45
N VAL A 336 -12.70 10.34 29.16
CA VAL A 336 -13.66 9.55 29.94
C VAL A 336 -13.19 9.40 31.41
N ASP A 337 -11.92 9.10 31.63
CA ASP A 337 -11.34 8.96 32.97
C ASP A 337 -11.42 10.27 33.77
N VAL A 338 -11.12 11.41 33.15
CA VAL A 338 -11.22 12.72 33.77
C VAL A 338 -12.68 13.05 34.12
N GLU A 339 -13.61 12.77 33.22
CA GLU A 339 -15.05 12.98 33.48
C GLU A 339 -15.57 12.14 34.67
N GLU A 340 -15.14 10.86 34.73
CA GLU A 340 -15.47 9.99 35.87
C GLU A 340 -14.89 10.50 37.19
N GLN A 341 -13.63 10.96 37.19
CA GLN A 341 -13.00 11.55 38.37
C GLN A 341 -13.71 12.83 38.83
N LEU A 342 -14.06 13.70 37.89
CA LEU A 342 -14.84 14.90 38.17
C LEU A 342 -16.19 14.57 38.84
N ARG A 343 -16.92 13.63 38.25
CA ARG A 343 -18.21 13.16 38.77
C ARG A 343 -18.09 12.58 40.18
N ARG A 344 -17.04 11.76 40.43
CA ARG A 344 -16.77 11.24 41.77
C ARG A 344 -16.46 12.34 42.76
N ASN A 345 -15.66 13.35 42.38
CA ASN A 345 -15.34 14.50 43.23
C ASN A 345 -16.57 15.37 43.53
N GLU A 346 -17.45 15.60 42.56
CA GLU A 346 -18.71 16.32 42.74
C GLU A 346 -19.63 15.58 43.73
N GLN A 347 -19.76 14.24 43.59
CA GLN A 347 -20.52 13.41 44.52
C GLN A 347 -19.97 13.49 45.96
N LEU A 348 -18.64 13.38 46.11
CA LEU A 348 -17.98 13.48 47.42
C LEU A 348 -18.16 14.87 48.02
N SER A 349 -18.07 15.93 47.23
CA SER A 349 -18.28 17.32 47.66
C SER A 349 -19.72 17.54 48.12
N ALA A 350 -20.71 17.07 47.38
CA ALA A 350 -22.12 17.15 47.73
C ALA A 350 -22.40 16.37 49.02
N LEU A 351 -21.82 15.16 49.17
CA LEU A 351 -21.96 14.37 50.40
C LEU A 351 -21.32 15.07 51.62
N GLY A 352 -20.16 15.72 51.41
CA GLY A 352 -19.49 16.50 52.44
C GLY A 352 -20.32 17.70 52.94
N LEU A 353 -20.97 18.41 52.03
CA LEU A 353 -21.88 19.51 52.36
C LEU A 353 -23.08 19.02 53.15
N LEU A 354 -23.73 17.93 52.70
CA LEU A 354 -24.87 17.33 53.43
C LEU A 354 -24.45 16.84 54.82
N ALA A 355 -23.31 16.19 54.96
CA ALA A 355 -22.79 15.73 56.23
C ALA A 355 -22.51 16.90 57.20
N ALA A 356 -21.99 18.02 56.71
CA ALA A 356 -21.77 19.22 57.51
C ALA A 356 -23.09 19.86 57.99
N GLU A 357 -24.11 19.90 57.11
CA GLU A 357 -25.44 20.40 57.45
C GLU A 357 -26.15 19.53 58.52
N VAL A 358 -26.12 18.18 58.28
CA VAL A 358 -26.66 17.22 59.25
C VAL A 358 -25.91 17.31 60.58
N ALA A 359 -24.58 17.42 60.57
CA ALA A 359 -23.83 17.61 61.83
C ALA A 359 -24.19 18.89 62.55
N HIS A 360 -24.50 20.00 61.85
CA HIS A 360 -24.92 21.24 62.38
C HIS A 360 -26.35 21.14 62.98
N GLU A 361 -27.26 20.48 62.26
CA GLU A 361 -28.62 20.22 62.75
C GLU A 361 -28.69 19.32 63.99
N ILE A 362 -27.77 18.32 64.06
CA ILE A 362 -27.67 17.49 65.29
C ILE A 362 -27.03 18.27 66.44
N ARG A 363 -26.00 19.08 66.17
CA ARG A 363 -25.33 19.86 67.25
C ARG A 363 -26.25 20.88 67.91
N ASN A 364 -27.17 21.50 67.16
CA ASN A 364 -28.07 22.49 67.66
C ASN A 364 -28.99 21.98 68.82
N PRO A 365 -29.78 20.89 68.64
CA PRO A 365 -30.58 20.35 69.71
C PRO A 365 -29.74 19.81 70.87
N LEU A 366 -28.57 19.23 70.62
CA LEU A 366 -27.67 18.78 71.69
C LEU A 366 -27.13 19.94 72.47
N THR A 367 -26.85 21.10 71.88
CA THR A 367 -26.42 22.32 72.56
C THR A 367 -27.54 22.85 73.43
N VAL A 368 -28.79 22.86 72.95
CA VAL A 368 -29.96 23.25 73.69
C VAL A 368 -30.19 22.29 74.87
N MET A 369 -30.12 21.00 74.71
CA MET A 369 -30.22 20.01 75.75
C MET A 369 -29.11 20.17 76.78
N LYS A 370 -27.91 20.47 76.41
CA LYS A 370 -26.78 20.75 77.32
C LYS A 370 -27.02 22.03 78.11
N MET A 371 -27.52 23.08 77.47
CA MET A 371 -27.89 24.32 78.21
C MET A 371 -29.02 24.10 79.21
N LEU A 372 -30.09 23.39 78.82
CA LEU A 372 -31.22 23.08 79.74
C LEU A 372 -30.73 22.21 80.91
N TYR A 373 -29.90 21.23 80.66
CA TYR A 373 -29.29 20.39 81.66
C TYR A 373 -28.52 21.23 82.70
N HIS A 374 -27.67 22.14 82.26
CA HIS A 374 -26.89 23.03 83.10
C HIS A 374 -27.81 24.01 83.87
N SER A 375 -28.94 24.47 83.31
CA SER A 375 -29.88 25.36 83.94
C SER A 375 -30.73 24.70 85.05
N LEU A 376 -30.85 23.37 85.02
CA LEU A 376 -31.55 22.58 86.04
C LEU A 376 -30.79 22.51 87.38
N GLY A 377 -29.53 22.88 87.44
CA GLY A 377 -28.71 22.94 88.65
C GLY A 377 -28.72 21.62 89.43
N LEU A 378 -28.68 20.49 88.75
CA LEU A 378 -28.73 19.18 89.42
C LEU A 378 -27.41 18.92 90.15
N GLU A 379 -27.45 19.09 91.43
CA GLU A 379 -26.41 18.72 92.38
C GLU A 379 -26.67 17.29 92.88
N PHE A 380 -25.68 16.38 92.70
CA PHE A 380 -25.77 15.02 93.20
C PHE A 380 -24.80 14.85 94.40
N ASP A 381 -25.20 14.14 95.41
CA ASP A 381 -24.42 13.87 96.62
C ASP A 381 -23.17 13.05 96.33
N GLU A 382 -22.13 13.13 97.19
CA GLU A 382 -20.90 12.35 97.09
C GLU A 382 -21.24 10.85 97.26
N GLY A 383 -21.19 10.08 96.16
CA GLY A 383 -21.50 8.66 96.14
C GLY A 383 -22.67 8.28 95.19
N ASP A 384 -23.38 9.24 94.63
CA ASP A 384 -24.42 8.96 93.62
C ASP A 384 -23.82 8.59 92.26
N PRO A 385 -24.16 7.43 91.75
CA PRO A 385 -23.57 6.94 90.44
C PRO A 385 -23.93 7.92 89.29
N ARG A 386 -24.95 8.71 89.35
CA ARG A 386 -25.39 9.72 88.37
C ARG A 386 -24.47 10.96 88.30
N ARG A 387 -23.56 11.11 89.30
CA ARG A 387 -22.57 12.22 89.35
C ARG A 387 -21.53 12.13 88.26
N GLU A 388 -21.18 10.91 87.83
CA GLU A 388 -20.20 10.67 86.80
C GLU A 388 -20.82 10.99 85.42
N ASP A 389 -22.05 10.58 85.17
CA ASP A 389 -22.82 10.89 83.95
C ASP A 389 -23.12 12.38 83.78
N ALA A 390 -23.23 13.14 84.94
CA ALA A 390 -23.48 14.58 84.98
C ALA A 390 -22.24 15.44 84.67
N ARG A 391 -21.06 14.87 84.51
CA ARG A 391 -19.79 15.57 84.22
C ARG A 391 -19.49 15.68 82.73
N VAL A 392 -20.34 15.22 81.78
CA VAL A 392 -20.19 15.34 80.34
C VAL A 392 -20.66 16.73 79.80
#